data_972fbddd0d208081a49e59197abe1ad5
#
_entry.id   972fbddd0d208081a49e59197abe1ad5
#
_cell.length_a   1.000
_cell.length_b   1.000
_cell.length_c   1.000
_cell.angle_alpha   90.00
_cell.angle_beta   90.00
_cell.angle_gamma   90.00
#
_symmetry.space_group_name_H-M   'P 1'
#
loop_
_entity.id
_entity.type
_entity.pdbx_description
1 polymer ?
#
loop_
_entity_poly.entity_id
_entity_poly.type
_entity_poly.pdbx_seq_one_letter_code
_entity_poly.pdbx_strand_id
1 'polypeptide(L)'
;MFKKSVIFAPVFTLNRNKMEKRLSVMDFNRRFTRGQGKELFSDENLTIIEDVNNLPFWRQINQVDFALVILCKHGRLEATLNNVNYTAQAGDMIFCSGMHTMTEALITTDFDCDLFCISMRKYQELVVPDKESMSNFLFAYQRPLISLNEKEMQLVEGYKRLLQIKNDEHDTIYSGRITDSITQALVFEFMSACERRKETMPEYIQPNNPINKNIAHDFLILLSEDRCQHRSVSFYADKLCVSSKYLSHIVKKETGKTVSKWIKEQLTEQIRNLLLNTSLSCKEIAIRLGFPNTSFFGKFTKEHLGCSPMQYRSYGRSNVIHTSARR
;
A
#
# COMPACT_ATOMS: atom_id res chain seq x y z
N MET A 1 -28.01 -5.83 -24.02
CA MET A 1 -28.68 -6.42 -22.85
C MET A 1 -27.56 -6.87 -21.91
N PHE A 2 -27.23 -6.07 -20.90
CA PHE A 2 -26.06 -6.31 -20.05
C PHE A 2 -26.45 -7.32 -18.95
N LYS A 3 -25.91 -8.53 -18.99
CA LYS A 3 -25.95 -9.44 -17.85
C LYS A 3 -24.89 -8.96 -16.84
N LYS A 4 -25.33 -8.28 -15.78
CA LYS A 4 -24.48 -7.99 -14.61
C LYS A 4 -24.32 -9.29 -13.82
N SER A 5 -23.11 -9.82 -13.76
CA SER A 5 -22.81 -10.90 -12.79
C SER A 5 -22.68 -10.27 -11.41
N VAL A 6 -23.77 -10.36 -10.63
CA VAL A 6 -23.77 -9.88 -9.23
C VAL A 6 -23.15 -10.98 -8.38
N ILE A 7 -21.95 -10.75 -7.87
CA ILE A 7 -21.32 -11.67 -6.92
C ILE A 7 -21.90 -11.37 -5.54
N PHE A 8 -23.07 -11.96 -5.23
CA PHE A 8 -23.57 -12.00 -3.86
C PHE A 8 -22.87 -13.11 -3.08
N ALA A 9 -22.01 -12.76 -2.13
CA ALA A 9 -21.58 -13.67 -1.10
C ALA A 9 -22.27 -13.31 0.22
N PRO A 10 -22.66 -14.31 1.05
CA PRO A 10 -23.40 -14.07 2.29
C PRO A 10 -22.61 -13.20 3.26
N VAL A 11 -23.31 -12.32 3.96
CA VAL A 11 -22.77 -11.50 5.05
C VAL A 11 -22.35 -12.42 6.18
N PHE A 12 -21.09 -12.80 6.24
CA PHE A 12 -20.52 -13.38 7.45
C PHE A 12 -20.28 -12.26 8.45
N THR A 13 -21.01 -12.28 9.54
CA THR A 13 -20.73 -11.50 10.74
C THR A 13 -19.35 -11.88 11.25
N LEU A 14 -18.37 -11.02 10.96
CA LEU A 14 -16.99 -11.14 11.42
C LEU A 14 -16.97 -11.05 12.96
N ASN A 15 -16.57 -12.15 13.58
CA ASN A 15 -16.29 -12.25 14.99
C ASN A 15 -15.10 -11.31 15.33
N ARG A 16 -15.34 -10.22 16.05
CA ARG A 16 -14.42 -9.11 16.34
C ARG A 16 -13.15 -9.47 17.14
N ASN A 17 -12.89 -10.72 17.43
CA ASN A 17 -11.85 -11.16 18.38
C ASN A 17 -10.66 -11.94 17.79
N LYS A 18 -10.50 -12.04 16.47
CA LYS A 18 -9.24 -12.49 15.87
C LYS A 18 -8.66 -11.33 15.06
N MET A 19 -7.56 -10.75 15.53
CA MET A 19 -6.70 -9.92 14.67
C MET A 19 -6.18 -10.81 13.54
N GLU A 20 -6.85 -10.76 12.39
CA GLU A 20 -6.39 -11.47 11.20
C GLU A 20 -5.05 -10.86 10.77
N LYS A 21 -4.07 -11.72 10.56
CA LYS A 21 -2.77 -11.35 9.98
C LYS A 21 -3.03 -10.69 8.63
N ARG A 22 -2.52 -9.47 8.42
CA ARG A 22 -2.61 -8.82 7.12
C ARG A 22 -1.97 -9.70 6.05
N LEU A 23 -2.58 -9.75 4.88
CA LEU A 23 -2.10 -10.52 3.76
C LEU A 23 -0.86 -9.86 3.18
N SER A 24 0.25 -10.58 3.12
CA SER A 24 1.44 -10.18 2.36
C SER A 24 1.22 -10.36 0.86
N VAL A 25 2.12 -9.79 0.04
CA VAL A 25 2.11 -10.00 -1.42
C VAL A 25 2.12 -11.50 -1.75
N MET A 26 2.97 -12.30 -1.11
CA MET A 26 3.03 -13.75 -1.33
C MET A 26 1.76 -14.49 -0.88
N ASP A 27 1.19 -14.12 0.28
CA ASP A 27 -0.05 -14.74 0.77
C ASP A 27 -1.22 -14.41 -0.19
N PHE A 28 -1.24 -13.19 -0.70
CA PHE A 28 -2.22 -12.73 -1.69
C PHE A 28 -2.07 -13.53 -2.98
N ASN A 29 -0.87 -13.62 -3.53
CA ASN A 29 -0.60 -14.38 -4.76
C ASN A 29 -1.06 -15.83 -4.61
N ARG A 30 -0.67 -16.54 -3.56
CA ARG A 30 -1.05 -17.92 -3.32
C ARG A 30 -2.56 -18.13 -3.19
N ARG A 31 -3.28 -17.16 -2.62
CA ARG A 31 -4.69 -17.28 -2.25
C ARG A 31 -5.64 -16.94 -3.37
N PHE A 32 -5.30 -15.92 -4.17
CA PHE A 32 -6.24 -15.29 -5.10
C PHE A 32 -5.87 -15.42 -6.58
N THR A 33 -4.65 -15.85 -6.92
CA THR A 33 -4.20 -15.85 -8.30
C THR A 33 -4.15 -17.22 -8.95
N ARG A 34 -4.25 -18.30 -8.17
CA ARG A 34 -4.27 -19.66 -8.73
C ARG A 34 -5.52 -19.86 -9.59
N GLY A 35 -5.29 -19.91 -10.92
CA GLY A 35 -6.33 -20.17 -11.92
C GLY A 35 -7.17 -18.96 -12.34
N GLN A 36 -6.79 -17.73 -11.97
CA GLN A 36 -7.56 -16.51 -12.28
C GLN A 36 -6.79 -15.48 -13.12
N GLY A 37 -5.55 -15.75 -13.45
CA GLY A 37 -4.69 -14.88 -14.24
C GLY A 37 -3.37 -15.57 -14.52
N LYS A 38 -2.55 -14.94 -15.36
CA LYS A 38 -1.20 -15.39 -15.71
C LYS A 38 -0.21 -14.62 -14.82
N GLU A 39 0.51 -15.33 -13.95
CA GLU A 39 1.62 -14.73 -13.19
C GLU A 39 2.74 -14.37 -14.17
N LEU A 40 3.03 -13.08 -14.29
CA LEU A 40 4.10 -12.56 -15.12
C LEU A 40 5.41 -12.45 -14.36
N PHE A 41 5.31 -11.97 -13.11
CA PHE A 41 6.44 -11.81 -12.20
C PHE A 41 5.97 -11.97 -10.76
N SER A 42 6.76 -12.66 -9.91
CA SER A 42 6.44 -12.78 -8.50
C SER A 42 7.68 -13.03 -7.65
N ASP A 43 7.89 -12.15 -6.65
CA ASP A 43 8.82 -12.37 -5.55
C ASP A 43 8.14 -12.05 -4.20
N GLU A 44 8.92 -11.91 -3.12
CA GLU A 44 8.37 -11.60 -1.79
C GLU A 44 7.79 -10.18 -1.68
N ASN A 45 8.16 -9.27 -2.59
CA ASN A 45 7.86 -7.84 -2.51
C ASN A 45 7.01 -7.31 -3.66
N LEU A 46 7.09 -7.95 -4.83
CA LEU A 46 6.38 -7.54 -6.04
C LEU A 46 5.69 -8.75 -6.66
N THR A 47 4.46 -8.59 -7.07
CA THR A 47 3.74 -9.55 -7.92
C THR A 47 3.00 -8.80 -9.01
N ILE A 48 3.15 -9.27 -10.25
CA ILE A 48 2.41 -8.79 -11.42
C ILE A 48 1.66 -9.97 -12.02
N ILE A 49 0.35 -9.81 -12.20
CA ILE A 49 -0.55 -10.82 -12.71
C ILE A 49 -1.34 -10.22 -13.86
N GLU A 50 -1.30 -10.87 -15.00
CA GLU A 50 -2.04 -10.49 -16.21
C GLU A 50 -3.33 -11.30 -16.37
N ASP A 51 -4.21 -10.79 -17.23
CA ASP A 51 -5.41 -11.47 -17.70
C ASP A 51 -6.33 -11.89 -16.54
N VAL A 52 -6.49 -11.02 -15.56
CA VAL A 52 -7.36 -11.24 -14.40
C VAL A 52 -8.79 -10.80 -14.73
N ASN A 53 -9.68 -11.78 -14.86
CA ASN A 53 -11.07 -11.56 -15.24
C ASN A 53 -12.07 -11.66 -14.06
N ASN A 54 -11.56 -11.77 -12.84
CA ASN A 54 -12.36 -11.80 -11.62
C ASN A 54 -11.58 -11.23 -10.43
N LEU A 55 -12.27 -10.57 -9.50
CA LEU A 55 -11.67 -9.93 -8.33
C LEU A 55 -12.22 -10.51 -7.02
N PRO A 56 -11.96 -11.79 -6.68
CA PRO A 56 -12.57 -12.45 -5.52
C PRO A 56 -12.09 -11.87 -4.18
N PHE A 57 -11.03 -11.07 -4.20
CA PHE A 57 -10.35 -10.51 -3.03
C PHE A 57 -10.84 -9.11 -2.63
N TRP A 58 -11.75 -8.50 -3.35
CA TRP A 58 -12.09 -7.10 -3.12
C TRP A 58 -12.52 -6.78 -1.67
N ARG A 59 -13.15 -7.72 -0.97
CA ARG A 59 -13.52 -7.55 0.45
C ARG A 59 -12.34 -7.59 1.42
N GLN A 60 -11.19 -8.11 1.01
CA GLN A 60 -9.97 -8.21 1.82
C GLN A 60 -8.97 -7.08 1.57
N ILE A 61 -9.28 -6.11 0.73
CA ILE A 61 -8.40 -4.97 0.41
C ILE A 61 -7.92 -4.23 1.67
N ASN A 62 -8.77 -4.10 2.68
CA ASN A 62 -8.41 -3.47 3.95
C ASN A 62 -7.50 -4.34 4.86
N GLN A 63 -7.21 -5.57 4.46
CA GLN A 63 -6.40 -6.54 5.22
C GLN A 63 -5.02 -6.77 4.59
N VAL A 64 -4.70 -6.08 3.47
CA VAL A 64 -3.40 -6.21 2.81
C VAL A 64 -2.36 -5.27 3.44
N ASP A 65 -1.08 -5.63 3.36
CA ASP A 65 0.06 -4.80 3.78
C ASP A 65 0.88 -4.28 2.58
N PHE A 66 0.27 -4.25 1.42
CA PHE A 66 0.88 -3.79 0.16
C PHE A 66 -0.01 -2.78 -0.55
N ALA A 67 0.57 -2.09 -1.53
CA ALA A 67 -0.15 -1.30 -2.52
C ALA A 67 -0.53 -2.19 -3.70
N LEU A 68 -1.76 -2.02 -4.19
CA LEU A 68 -2.32 -2.72 -5.33
C LEU A 68 -2.78 -1.70 -6.37
N VAL A 69 -2.35 -1.86 -7.61
CA VAL A 69 -2.92 -1.18 -8.77
C VAL A 69 -3.68 -2.21 -9.61
N ILE A 70 -4.94 -1.91 -9.89
CA ILE A 70 -5.79 -2.66 -10.82
C ILE A 70 -5.83 -1.85 -12.10
N LEU A 71 -5.18 -2.33 -13.17
CA LEU A 71 -5.16 -1.68 -14.48
C LEU A 71 -6.16 -2.38 -15.41
N CYS A 72 -7.26 -1.70 -15.72
CA CYS A 72 -8.31 -2.24 -16.61
C CYS A 72 -7.83 -2.27 -18.06
N LYS A 73 -7.87 -3.45 -18.70
CA LYS A 73 -7.55 -3.63 -20.11
C LYS A 73 -8.81 -3.69 -20.98
N HIS A 74 -9.83 -4.39 -20.49
CA HIS A 74 -11.11 -4.56 -21.17
C HIS A 74 -12.28 -4.49 -20.19
N GLY A 75 -13.47 -4.23 -20.71
CA GLY A 75 -14.69 -4.20 -19.90
C GLY A 75 -14.75 -3.02 -18.95
N ARG A 76 -15.46 -3.22 -17.81
CA ARG A 76 -15.71 -2.19 -16.81
C ARG A 76 -15.69 -2.78 -15.41
N LEU A 77 -15.11 -2.03 -14.47
CA LEU A 77 -15.18 -2.26 -13.04
C LEU A 77 -15.94 -1.10 -12.38
N GLU A 78 -17.06 -1.39 -11.72
CA GLU A 78 -17.73 -0.47 -10.81
C GLU A 78 -17.35 -0.86 -9.38
N ALA A 79 -16.72 0.03 -8.62
CA ALA A 79 -16.24 -0.25 -7.28
C ALA A 79 -16.58 0.89 -6.31
N THR A 80 -16.99 0.53 -5.08
CA THR A 80 -17.19 1.50 -3.99
C THR A 80 -16.00 1.42 -3.03
N LEU A 81 -15.16 2.46 -3.05
CA LEU A 81 -13.99 2.62 -2.20
C LEU A 81 -14.22 3.75 -1.21
N ASN A 82 -14.07 3.49 0.10
CA ASN A 82 -14.29 4.47 1.17
C ASN A 82 -15.63 5.23 1.04
N ASN A 83 -16.71 4.52 0.67
CA ASN A 83 -18.06 5.04 0.42
C ASN A 83 -18.19 5.97 -0.81
N VAL A 84 -17.22 5.97 -1.72
CA VAL A 84 -17.28 6.68 -3.01
C VAL A 84 -17.33 5.67 -4.14
N ASN A 85 -18.24 5.89 -5.10
CA ASN A 85 -18.39 5.02 -6.27
C ASN A 85 -17.44 5.47 -7.38
N TYR A 86 -16.72 4.51 -7.94
CA TYR A 86 -15.82 4.68 -9.07
C TYR A 86 -16.20 3.72 -10.18
N THR A 87 -16.04 4.17 -11.41
CA THR A 87 -16.22 3.34 -12.61
C THR A 87 -14.95 3.42 -13.42
N ALA A 88 -14.22 2.31 -13.49
CA ALA A 88 -13.02 2.15 -14.30
C ALA A 88 -13.34 1.41 -15.60
N GLN A 89 -12.72 1.84 -16.68
CA GLN A 89 -12.80 1.25 -18.02
C GLN A 89 -11.40 1.02 -18.59
N ALA A 90 -11.29 0.51 -19.81
CA ALA A 90 -10.00 0.27 -20.46
C ALA A 90 -9.10 1.51 -20.42
N GLY A 91 -7.86 1.35 -19.99
CA GLY A 91 -6.89 2.42 -19.77
C GLY A 91 -6.96 3.10 -18.40
N ASP A 92 -7.94 2.75 -17.56
CA ASP A 92 -8.02 3.28 -16.19
C ASP A 92 -7.30 2.36 -15.20
N MET A 93 -6.61 2.96 -14.24
CA MET A 93 -6.09 2.26 -13.07
C MET A 93 -6.83 2.66 -11.80
N ILE A 94 -7.03 1.69 -10.89
CA ILE A 94 -7.51 1.93 -9.54
C ILE A 94 -6.40 1.58 -8.55
N PHE A 95 -5.99 2.58 -7.76
CA PHE A 95 -5.05 2.40 -6.67
C PHE A 95 -5.77 1.94 -5.40
N CYS A 96 -5.32 0.85 -4.81
CA CYS A 96 -5.81 0.30 -3.55
C CYS A 96 -4.66 0.05 -2.57
N SER A 97 -4.95 0.07 -1.29
CA SER A 97 -4.01 -0.29 -0.23
C SER A 97 -4.79 -0.79 0.99
N GLY A 98 -4.12 -1.33 1.99
CA GLY A 98 -4.74 -1.70 3.27
C GLY A 98 -5.39 -0.54 4.04
N MET A 99 -5.31 0.67 3.52
CA MET A 99 -6.00 1.85 4.07
C MET A 99 -7.38 2.07 3.45
N HIS A 100 -7.67 1.44 2.30
CA HIS A 100 -8.98 1.52 1.64
C HIS A 100 -9.93 0.45 2.18
N THR A 101 -11.21 0.77 2.16
CA THR A 101 -12.29 -0.20 2.37
C THR A 101 -13.09 -0.27 1.08
N MET A 102 -13.09 -1.43 0.43
CA MET A 102 -13.94 -1.71 -0.72
C MET A 102 -15.19 -2.44 -0.25
N THR A 103 -16.35 -1.87 -0.46
CA THR A 103 -17.63 -2.45 0.00
C THR A 103 -18.39 -3.13 -1.11
N GLU A 104 -18.13 -2.76 -2.35
CA GLU A 104 -18.77 -3.34 -3.53
C GLU A 104 -17.79 -3.34 -4.70
N ALA A 105 -17.85 -4.41 -5.51
CA ALA A 105 -17.16 -4.49 -6.80
C ALA A 105 -18.02 -5.29 -7.78
N LEU A 106 -18.36 -4.68 -8.91
CA LEU A 106 -19.13 -5.27 -10.00
C LEU A 106 -18.28 -5.18 -11.28
N ILE A 107 -18.25 -6.25 -12.03
CA ILE A 107 -17.50 -6.31 -13.29
C ILE A 107 -18.41 -6.73 -14.43
N THR A 108 -18.10 -6.30 -15.65
CA THR A 108 -18.76 -6.77 -16.87
C THR A 108 -18.23 -8.15 -17.26
N THR A 109 -18.93 -8.84 -18.13
CA THR A 109 -18.57 -10.22 -18.56
C THR A 109 -17.28 -10.28 -19.40
N ASP A 110 -16.92 -9.17 -20.04
CA ASP A 110 -15.70 -8.96 -20.82
C ASP A 110 -14.57 -8.28 -20.04
N PHE A 111 -14.72 -8.20 -18.71
CA PHE A 111 -13.72 -7.56 -17.84
C PHE A 111 -12.41 -8.33 -17.84
N ASP A 112 -11.33 -7.58 -18.03
CA ASP A 112 -9.96 -8.05 -17.91
C ASP A 112 -9.07 -6.95 -17.37
N CYS A 113 -8.14 -7.30 -16.49
CA CYS A 113 -7.21 -6.35 -15.88
C CYS A 113 -5.86 -6.99 -15.57
N ASP A 114 -4.87 -6.14 -15.37
CA ASP A 114 -3.59 -6.51 -14.78
C ASP A 114 -3.54 -6.02 -13.32
N LEU A 115 -2.93 -6.82 -12.45
CA LEU A 115 -2.72 -6.50 -11.05
C LEU A 115 -1.23 -6.27 -10.78
N PHE A 116 -0.92 -5.16 -10.12
CA PHE A 116 0.42 -4.82 -9.64
C PHE A 116 0.38 -4.72 -8.12
N CYS A 117 1.02 -5.65 -7.43
CA CYS A 117 1.08 -5.70 -5.98
C CYS A 117 2.51 -5.43 -5.52
N ILE A 118 2.75 -4.35 -4.77
CA ILE A 118 4.06 -4.03 -4.19
C ILE A 118 3.95 -3.93 -2.67
N SER A 119 4.84 -4.61 -1.93
CA SER A 119 4.87 -4.49 -0.48
C SER A 119 5.17 -3.04 -0.07
N MET A 120 4.50 -2.54 0.99
CA MET A 120 4.74 -1.16 1.47
C MET A 120 6.20 -0.95 1.89
N ARG A 121 6.85 -2.01 2.37
CA ARG A 121 8.29 -1.97 2.69
C ARG A 121 9.11 -1.70 1.43
N LYS A 122 8.87 -2.45 0.35
CA LYS A 122 9.61 -2.28 -0.91
C LYS A 122 9.33 -0.92 -1.54
N TYR A 123 8.08 -0.48 -1.53
CA TYR A 123 7.72 0.87 -1.97
C TYR A 123 8.55 1.95 -1.24
N GLN A 124 8.67 1.86 0.11
CA GLN A 124 9.46 2.81 0.91
C GLN A 124 10.99 2.69 0.68
N GLU A 125 11.49 1.52 0.30
CA GLU A 125 12.89 1.33 -0.09
C GLU A 125 13.21 1.96 -1.44
N LEU A 126 12.30 1.86 -2.41
CA LEU A 126 12.48 2.34 -3.78
C LEU A 126 12.15 3.82 -3.94
N VAL A 127 11.19 4.32 -3.20
CA VAL A 127 10.73 5.71 -3.28
C VAL A 127 11.17 6.44 -2.03
N VAL A 128 12.15 7.33 -2.18
CA VAL A 128 12.57 8.22 -1.07
C VAL A 128 11.38 9.10 -0.71
N PRO A 129 10.97 9.15 0.57
CA PRO A 129 9.89 10.03 1.00
C PRO A 129 10.30 11.50 0.86
N ASP A 130 9.90 12.12 -0.22
CA ASP A 130 9.97 13.56 -0.44
C ASP A 130 8.57 14.15 -0.53
N LYS A 131 8.49 15.47 -0.69
CA LYS A 131 7.24 16.21 -0.73
C LYS A 131 6.36 15.77 -1.90
N GLU A 132 6.94 15.59 -3.06
CA GLU A 132 6.26 15.23 -4.30
C GLU A 132 5.73 13.80 -4.24
N SER A 133 6.55 12.85 -3.84
CA SER A 133 6.17 11.43 -3.69
C SER A 133 5.05 11.23 -2.69
N MET A 134 5.11 11.93 -1.54
CA MET A 134 4.05 11.88 -0.53
C MET A 134 2.76 12.54 -1.04
N SER A 135 2.87 13.65 -1.76
CA SER A 135 1.73 14.32 -2.38
C SER A 135 1.03 13.41 -3.40
N ASN A 136 1.80 12.69 -4.22
CA ASN A 136 1.26 11.76 -5.21
C ASN A 136 0.61 10.54 -4.57
N PHE A 137 1.23 9.98 -3.52
CA PHE A 137 0.62 8.90 -2.74
C PHE A 137 -0.71 9.32 -2.11
N LEU A 138 -0.78 10.49 -1.48
CA LEU A 138 -2.02 11.02 -0.91
C LEU A 138 -3.09 11.29 -1.97
N PHE A 139 -2.67 11.82 -3.11
CA PHE A 139 -3.59 12.04 -4.23
C PHE A 139 -4.19 10.71 -4.70
N ALA A 140 -3.36 9.68 -4.96
CA ALA A 140 -3.82 8.36 -5.33
C ALA A 140 -4.71 7.71 -4.25
N TYR A 141 -4.40 7.96 -2.97
CA TYR A 141 -5.25 7.49 -1.87
C TYR A 141 -6.63 8.16 -1.84
N GLN A 142 -6.71 9.47 -2.06
CA GLN A 142 -7.98 10.22 -2.05
C GLN A 142 -8.76 10.05 -3.35
N ARG A 143 -8.07 9.88 -4.47
CA ARG A 143 -8.62 9.76 -5.82
C ARG A 143 -8.00 8.56 -6.53
N PRO A 144 -8.47 7.36 -6.15
CA PRO A 144 -7.85 6.11 -6.58
C PRO A 144 -8.01 5.81 -8.08
N LEU A 145 -8.96 6.46 -8.77
CA LEU A 145 -9.19 6.27 -10.20
C LEU A 145 -8.38 7.27 -11.02
N ILE A 146 -7.47 6.77 -11.84
CA ILE A 146 -6.55 7.54 -12.68
C ILE A 146 -6.52 6.93 -14.08
N SER A 147 -6.78 7.74 -15.11
CA SER A 147 -6.70 7.29 -16.51
C SER A 147 -5.28 7.46 -17.04
N LEU A 148 -4.72 6.40 -17.60
CA LEU A 148 -3.45 6.41 -18.32
C LEU A 148 -3.67 6.80 -19.77
N ASN A 149 -2.75 7.59 -20.34
CA ASN A 149 -2.73 7.86 -21.76
C ASN A 149 -2.00 6.73 -22.53
N GLU A 150 -2.03 6.76 -23.86
CA GLU A 150 -1.43 5.72 -24.71
C GLU A 150 0.07 5.54 -24.46
N LYS A 151 0.82 6.62 -24.23
CA LYS A 151 2.27 6.54 -23.95
C LYS A 151 2.53 5.90 -22.60
N GLU A 152 1.78 6.27 -21.56
CA GLU A 152 1.88 5.68 -20.24
C GLU A 152 1.54 4.19 -20.27
N MET A 153 0.51 3.80 -21.03
CA MET A 153 0.17 2.38 -21.24
C MET A 153 1.32 1.62 -21.92
N GLN A 154 1.91 2.20 -22.97
CA GLN A 154 3.06 1.59 -23.67
C GLN A 154 4.28 1.44 -22.74
N LEU A 155 4.56 2.42 -21.87
CA LEU A 155 5.65 2.35 -20.90
C LEU A 155 5.40 1.27 -19.84
N VAL A 156 4.19 1.18 -19.30
CA VAL A 156 3.80 0.11 -18.36
C VAL A 156 3.99 -1.27 -18.98
N GLU A 157 3.54 -1.47 -20.23
CA GLU A 157 3.77 -2.73 -20.96
C GLU A 157 5.26 -3.03 -21.19
N GLY A 158 6.06 -1.99 -21.46
CA GLY A 158 7.50 -2.11 -21.60
C GLY A 158 8.18 -2.60 -20.30
N TYR A 159 7.84 -2.03 -19.17
CA TYR A 159 8.36 -2.45 -17.87
C TYR A 159 7.92 -3.86 -17.48
N LYS A 160 6.67 -4.23 -17.75
CA LYS A 160 6.16 -5.60 -17.57
C LYS A 160 7.01 -6.60 -18.35
N ARG A 161 7.25 -6.31 -19.63
CA ARG A 161 8.07 -7.17 -20.49
C ARG A 161 9.51 -7.31 -19.99
N LEU A 162 10.12 -6.22 -19.51
CA LEU A 162 11.47 -6.27 -18.91
C LEU A 162 11.51 -7.15 -17.67
N LEU A 163 10.52 -7.03 -16.77
CA LEU A 163 10.41 -7.87 -15.57
C LEU A 163 10.18 -9.34 -15.94
N GLN A 164 9.38 -9.64 -16.96
CA GLN A 164 9.16 -10.99 -17.43
C GLN A 164 10.47 -11.63 -17.95
N ILE A 165 11.21 -10.91 -18.79
CA ILE A 165 12.51 -11.39 -19.31
C ILE A 165 13.47 -11.66 -18.15
N LYS A 166 13.51 -10.77 -17.13
CA LYS A 166 14.38 -10.97 -15.97
C LYS A 166 13.97 -12.14 -15.09
N ASN A 167 12.67 -12.45 -15.00
CA ASN A 167 12.17 -13.61 -14.27
C ASN A 167 12.62 -14.95 -14.89
N ASP A 168 12.81 -14.97 -16.22
CA ASP A 168 13.19 -16.16 -16.99
C ASP A 168 14.73 -16.35 -17.08
N GLU A 169 15.52 -15.36 -16.63
CA GLU A 169 16.99 -15.42 -16.66
C GLU A 169 17.58 -16.06 -15.40
N HIS A 170 18.82 -16.59 -15.53
CA HIS A 170 19.58 -17.06 -14.38
C HIS A 170 19.94 -15.91 -13.44
N ASP A 171 19.79 -16.14 -12.15
CA ASP A 171 20.16 -15.18 -11.10
C ASP A 171 21.65 -14.82 -11.14
N THR A 172 21.94 -13.55 -11.21
CA THR A 172 23.27 -12.96 -11.05
C THR A 172 23.30 -12.10 -9.78
N ILE A 173 24.52 -11.70 -9.35
CA ILE A 173 24.67 -10.77 -8.19
C ILE A 173 23.97 -9.42 -8.41
N TYR A 174 23.61 -9.07 -9.65
CA TYR A 174 22.94 -7.84 -10.00
C TYR A 174 21.44 -7.99 -10.26
N SER A 175 20.91 -9.23 -10.35
CA SER A 175 19.50 -9.48 -10.72
C SER A 175 18.53 -8.73 -9.84
N GLY A 176 18.69 -8.78 -8.52
CA GLY A 176 17.83 -8.06 -7.59
C GLY A 176 17.88 -6.54 -7.77
N ARG A 177 19.08 -5.96 -8.02
CA ARG A 177 19.22 -4.52 -8.27
C ARG A 177 18.57 -4.07 -9.58
N ILE A 178 18.67 -4.92 -10.62
CA ILE A 178 18.03 -4.65 -11.92
C ILE A 178 16.51 -4.68 -11.75
N THR A 179 15.97 -5.71 -11.09
CA THR A 179 14.54 -5.82 -10.78
C THR A 179 14.06 -4.62 -9.97
N ASP A 180 14.81 -4.20 -8.95
CA ASP A 180 14.49 -3.02 -8.15
C ASP A 180 14.45 -1.74 -9.00
N SER A 181 15.40 -1.55 -9.90
CA SER A 181 15.44 -0.37 -10.78
C SER A 181 14.26 -0.34 -11.77
N ILE A 182 13.89 -1.49 -12.35
CA ILE A 182 12.72 -1.59 -13.24
C ILE A 182 11.43 -1.35 -12.45
N THR A 183 11.31 -1.92 -11.25
CA THR A 183 10.17 -1.71 -10.36
C THR A 183 10.04 -0.25 -9.94
N GLN A 184 11.16 0.39 -9.61
CA GLN A 184 11.20 1.82 -9.27
C GLN A 184 10.73 2.68 -10.44
N ALA A 185 11.19 2.39 -11.65
CA ALA A 185 10.76 3.09 -12.85
C ALA A 185 9.25 2.94 -13.08
N LEU A 186 8.71 1.72 -12.95
CA LEU A 186 7.26 1.46 -13.06
C LEU A 186 6.46 2.24 -12.00
N VAL A 187 6.93 2.30 -10.75
CA VAL A 187 6.28 3.07 -9.68
C VAL A 187 6.30 4.57 -10.03
N PHE A 188 7.39 5.09 -10.55
CA PHE A 188 7.46 6.50 -10.96
C PHE A 188 6.55 6.82 -12.16
N GLU A 189 6.31 5.88 -13.08
CA GLU A 189 5.31 6.07 -14.15
C GLU A 189 3.89 6.23 -13.58
N PHE A 190 3.52 5.39 -12.61
CA PHE A 190 2.22 5.56 -11.92
C PHE A 190 2.14 6.88 -11.16
N MET A 191 3.23 7.32 -10.53
CA MET A 191 3.28 8.62 -9.85
C MET A 191 3.21 9.79 -10.84
N SER A 192 3.84 9.67 -12.00
CA SER A 192 3.78 10.67 -13.08
C SER A 192 2.35 10.82 -13.62
N ALA A 193 1.62 9.70 -13.79
CA ALA A 193 0.21 9.74 -14.15
C ALA A 193 -0.65 10.45 -13.07
N CYS A 194 -0.34 10.24 -11.78
CA CYS A 194 -0.98 10.98 -10.69
C CYS A 194 -0.72 12.49 -10.78
N GLU A 195 0.54 12.88 -11.05
CA GLU A 195 0.94 14.29 -11.19
C GLU A 195 0.21 14.96 -12.34
N ARG A 196 0.24 14.37 -13.53
CA ARG A 196 -0.50 14.86 -14.70
C ARG A 196 -2.00 15.02 -14.39
N ARG A 197 -2.58 14.07 -13.65
CA ARG A 197 -4.00 14.15 -13.27
C ARG A 197 -4.29 15.30 -12.32
N LYS A 198 -3.39 15.59 -11.37
CA LYS A 198 -3.50 16.77 -10.49
C LYS A 198 -3.53 18.06 -11.29
N GLU A 199 -2.62 18.22 -12.26
CA GLU A 199 -2.50 19.40 -13.09
C GLU A 199 -3.79 19.68 -13.90
N THR A 200 -4.54 18.66 -14.26
CA THR A 200 -5.80 18.78 -15.01
C THR A 200 -7.02 19.03 -14.13
N MET A 201 -6.91 18.97 -12.81
CA MET A 201 -8.03 19.14 -11.90
C MET A 201 -8.17 20.58 -11.40
N PRO A 202 -9.30 21.27 -11.66
CA PRO A 202 -9.51 22.66 -11.22
C PRO A 202 -9.36 22.84 -9.70
N GLU A 203 -9.70 21.83 -8.91
CA GLU A 203 -9.61 21.83 -7.45
C GLU A 203 -8.15 21.85 -6.93
N TYR A 204 -7.21 21.40 -7.75
CA TYR A 204 -5.77 21.45 -7.46
C TYR A 204 -5.10 22.69 -8.06
N ILE A 205 -5.68 23.25 -9.14
CA ILE A 205 -5.21 24.47 -9.80
C ILE A 205 -5.69 25.72 -9.04
N GLN A 206 -6.92 25.68 -8.46
CA GLN A 206 -7.43 26.75 -7.61
C GLN A 206 -7.33 26.33 -6.14
N PRO A 207 -6.60 27.07 -5.30
CA PRO A 207 -6.50 26.78 -3.87
C PRO A 207 -7.76 27.23 -3.14
N ASN A 208 -8.87 26.47 -3.25
CA ASN A 208 -9.97 26.58 -2.31
C ASN A 208 -9.51 25.99 -0.97
N ASN A 209 -8.89 26.83 -0.18
CA ASN A 209 -8.26 26.56 1.11
C ASN A 209 -6.93 25.79 1.04
N PRO A 210 -5.87 26.38 0.46
CA PRO A 210 -4.55 25.78 0.35
C PRO A 210 -3.95 25.40 1.71
N ILE A 211 -4.35 26.12 2.77
CA ILE A 211 -3.83 25.94 4.13
C ILE A 211 -4.16 24.55 4.68
N ASN A 212 -5.38 24.04 4.48
CA ASN A 212 -5.80 22.77 5.09
C ASN A 212 -5.20 21.54 4.40
N LYS A 213 -5.11 21.54 3.09
CA LYS A 213 -4.45 20.46 2.33
C LYS A 213 -2.96 20.40 2.63
N ASN A 214 -2.32 21.56 2.74
CA ASN A 214 -0.91 21.64 3.10
C ASN A 214 -0.66 21.10 4.51
N ILE A 215 -1.49 21.41 5.52
CA ILE A 215 -1.28 20.95 6.90
C ILE A 215 -1.35 19.42 7.02
N ALA A 216 -2.33 18.76 6.39
CA ALA A 216 -2.41 17.29 6.43
C ALA A 216 -1.23 16.64 5.70
N HIS A 217 -0.83 17.20 4.59
CA HIS A 217 0.33 16.80 3.81
C HIS A 217 1.63 17.01 4.60
N ASP A 218 1.85 18.21 5.14
CA ASP A 218 3.04 18.56 5.91
C ASP A 218 3.15 17.70 7.19
N PHE A 219 2.01 17.35 7.81
CA PHE A 219 1.98 16.39 8.90
C PHE A 219 2.52 15.02 8.48
N LEU A 220 2.13 14.49 7.31
CA LEU A 220 2.56 13.18 6.86
C LEU A 220 4.03 13.15 6.47
N ILE A 221 4.55 14.25 5.87
CA ILE A 221 5.99 14.43 5.64
C ILE A 221 6.72 14.43 6.97
N LEU A 222 6.31 15.30 7.89
CA LEU A 222 6.95 15.42 9.20
C LEU A 222 6.91 14.09 9.97
N LEU A 223 5.82 13.34 9.87
CA LEU A 223 5.70 12.00 10.45
C LEU A 223 6.69 11.01 9.84
N SER A 224 6.91 11.05 8.52
CA SER A 224 7.86 10.18 7.84
C SER A 224 9.30 10.51 8.20
N GLU A 225 9.65 11.79 8.27
CA GLU A 225 10.98 12.28 8.63
C GLU A 225 11.33 12.03 10.11
N ASP A 226 10.35 12.15 10.99
CA ASP A 226 10.51 11.95 12.45
C ASP A 226 10.90 10.52 12.83
N ARG A 227 10.65 9.55 11.95
CA ARG A 227 10.95 8.12 12.18
C ARG A 227 10.43 7.59 13.52
N CYS A 228 9.28 8.08 13.95
CA CYS A 228 8.62 7.70 15.22
C CYS A 228 9.38 8.07 16.50
N GLN A 229 10.24 9.08 16.49
CA GLN A 229 10.88 9.60 17.70
C GLN A 229 9.86 10.28 18.62
N HIS A 230 8.85 10.93 18.05
CA HIS A 230 7.78 11.61 18.79
C HIS A 230 6.43 10.94 18.54
N ARG A 231 5.60 10.88 19.60
CA ARG A 231 4.31 10.17 19.57
C ARG A 231 3.12 11.04 19.95
N SER A 232 3.38 12.24 20.46
CA SER A 232 2.31 13.15 20.87
C SER A 232 1.79 13.93 19.66
N VAL A 233 0.47 14.05 19.58
CA VAL A 233 -0.17 14.92 18.58
C VAL A 233 0.28 16.37 18.73
N SER A 234 0.55 16.81 19.98
CA SER A 234 1.01 18.17 20.26
C SER A 234 2.35 18.47 19.57
N PHE A 235 3.31 17.55 19.59
CA PHE A 235 4.60 17.75 18.90
C PHE A 235 4.42 18.14 17.44
N TYR A 236 3.62 17.38 16.71
CA TYR A 236 3.36 17.65 15.29
C TYR A 236 2.56 18.94 15.08
N ALA A 237 1.60 19.20 15.97
CA ALA A 237 0.80 20.42 15.93
C ALA A 237 1.65 21.67 16.18
N ASP A 238 2.57 21.62 17.14
CA ASP A 238 3.50 22.71 17.46
C ASP A 238 4.46 22.97 16.31
N LYS A 239 5.01 21.90 15.68
CA LYS A 239 5.86 22.02 14.51
C LYS A 239 5.16 22.64 13.31
N LEU A 240 3.87 22.40 13.15
CA LEU A 240 3.04 22.94 12.08
C LEU A 240 2.34 24.26 12.45
N CYS A 241 2.65 24.82 13.63
CA CYS A 241 2.08 26.08 14.13
C CYS A 241 0.55 26.07 14.18
N VAL A 242 -0.06 24.94 14.57
CA VAL A 242 -1.51 24.77 14.69
C VAL A 242 -1.88 24.13 16.04
N SER A 243 -3.16 24.21 16.42
CA SER A 243 -3.63 23.48 17.62
C SER A 243 -3.75 21.97 17.33
N SER A 244 -3.54 21.13 18.36
CA SER A 244 -3.72 19.67 18.26
C SER A 244 -5.13 19.27 17.82
N LYS A 245 -6.15 20.03 18.24
CA LYS A 245 -7.54 19.81 17.83
C LYS A 245 -7.73 20.08 16.34
N TYR A 246 -7.16 21.17 15.84
CA TYR A 246 -7.25 21.57 14.44
C TYR A 246 -6.48 20.58 13.54
N LEU A 247 -5.24 20.21 13.90
CA LEU A 247 -4.48 19.20 13.20
C LEU A 247 -5.24 17.88 13.11
N SER A 248 -5.80 17.40 14.23
CA SER A 248 -6.57 16.14 14.26
C SER A 248 -7.81 16.20 13.41
N HIS A 249 -8.49 17.34 13.36
CA HIS A 249 -9.67 17.54 12.51
C HIS A 249 -9.29 17.51 11.03
N ILE A 250 -8.28 18.29 10.62
CA ILE A 250 -7.86 18.40 9.22
C ILE A 250 -7.30 17.07 8.72
N VAL A 251 -6.37 16.45 9.44
CA VAL A 251 -5.80 15.16 9.05
C VAL A 251 -6.89 14.09 8.92
N LYS A 252 -7.85 14.03 9.85
CA LYS A 252 -8.97 13.08 9.74
C LYS A 252 -9.87 13.37 8.55
N LYS A 253 -10.16 14.65 8.28
CA LYS A 253 -10.97 15.07 7.13
C LYS A 253 -10.31 14.70 5.81
N GLU A 254 -9.02 15.01 5.68
CA GLU A 254 -8.28 14.82 4.42
C GLU A 254 -7.83 13.36 4.18
N THR A 255 -7.55 12.61 5.26
CA THR A 255 -6.98 11.24 5.14
C THR A 255 -7.90 10.13 5.62
N GLY A 256 -9.07 10.45 6.18
CA GLY A 256 -9.98 9.48 6.79
C GLY A 256 -9.48 8.90 8.13
N LYS A 257 -8.23 9.17 8.54
CA LYS A 257 -7.60 8.64 9.75
C LYS A 257 -7.21 9.75 10.72
N THR A 258 -7.26 9.45 12.02
CA THR A 258 -6.78 10.40 13.04
C THR A 258 -5.25 10.46 13.04
N VAL A 259 -4.68 11.59 13.48
CA VAL A 259 -3.24 11.77 13.71
C VAL A 259 -2.67 10.64 14.57
N SER A 260 -3.32 10.31 15.67
CA SER A 260 -2.88 9.22 16.57
C SER A 260 -2.86 7.86 15.87
N LYS A 261 -3.77 7.61 14.93
CA LYS A 261 -3.79 6.36 14.15
C LYS A 261 -2.62 6.30 13.18
N TRP A 262 -2.31 7.39 12.50
CA TRP A 262 -1.14 7.51 11.63
C TRP A 262 0.17 7.25 12.39
N ILE A 263 0.35 7.91 13.54
CA ILE A 263 1.54 7.73 14.40
C ILE A 263 1.68 6.26 14.84
N LYS A 264 0.58 5.62 15.27
CA LYS A 264 0.60 4.21 15.70
C LYS A 264 0.93 3.27 14.56
N GLU A 265 0.39 3.47 13.37
CA GLU A 265 0.66 2.64 12.19
C GLU A 265 2.13 2.76 11.77
N GLN A 266 2.66 3.97 11.70
CA GLN A 266 4.07 4.23 11.40
C GLN A 266 5.00 3.58 12.43
N LEU A 267 4.69 3.73 13.72
CA LEU A 267 5.46 3.10 14.80
C LEU A 267 5.43 1.56 14.70
N THR A 268 4.28 0.99 14.38
CA THR A 268 4.13 -0.46 14.20
C THR A 268 4.99 -0.95 13.04
N GLU A 269 5.06 -0.20 11.96
CA GLU A 269 5.89 -0.53 10.79
C GLU A 269 7.38 -0.44 11.10
N GLN A 270 7.81 0.60 11.84
CA GLN A 270 9.19 0.72 12.32
C GLN A 270 9.59 -0.44 13.25
N ILE A 271 8.71 -0.86 14.16
CA ILE A 271 8.94 -2.02 15.03
C ILE A 271 9.13 -3.27 14.18
N ARG A 272 8.26 -3.52 13.21
CA ARG A 272 8.32 -4.65 12.30
C ARG A 272 9.67 -4.69 11.57
N ASN A 273 10.04 -3.57 10.98
CA ASN A 273 11.29 -3.44 10.24
C ASN A 273 12.51 -3.73 11.13
N LEU A 274 12.60 -3.12 12.30
CA LEU A 274 13.72 -3.33 13.21
C LEU A 274 13.81 -4.77 13.75
N LEU A 275 12.66 -5.41 14.00
CA LEU A 275 12.62 -6.80 14.47
C LEU A 275 13.07 -7.79 13.39
N LEU A 276 12.72 -7.56 12.13
CA LEU A 276 13.01 -8.48 11.02
C LEU A 276 14.38 -8.26 10.40
N ASN A 277 14.77 -6.99 10.23
CA ASN A 277 15.90 -6.60 9.39
C ASN A 277 17.15 -6.19 10.18
N THR A 278 17.12 -6.26 11.51
CA THR A 278 18.29 -5.92 12.33
C THR A 278 18.59 -6.98 13.38
N SER A 279 19.83 -6.99 13.87
CA SER A 279 20.27 -7.81 15.01
C SER A 279 20.02 -7.13 16.38
N LEU A 280 19.45 -5.92 16.40
CA LEU A 280 19.21 -5.17 17.63
C LEU A 280 18.36 -5.99 18.62
N SER A 281 18.73 -5.99 19.89
CA SER A 281 17.93 -6.60 20.95
C SER A 281 16.60 -5.87 21.14
N CYS A 282 15.60 -6.54 21.70
CA CYS A 282 14.32 -5.89 22.03
C CYS A 282 14.49 -4.66 22.94
N LYS A 283 15.52 -4.66 23.78
CA LYS A 283 15.86 -3.53 24.66
C LYS A 283 16.37 -2.33 23.85
N GLU A 284 17.28 -2.58 22.91
CA GLU A 284 17.81 -1.53 22.03
C GLU A 284 16.74 -0.95 21.12
N ILE A 285 15.85 -1.79 20.57
CA ILE A 285 14.71 -1.34 19.77
C ILE A 285 13.76 -0.48 20.61
N ALA A 286 13.45 -0.92 21.84
CA ALA A 286 12.60 -0.16 22.75
C ALA A 286 13.18 1.23 23.05
N ILE A 287 14.48 1.32 23.34
CA ILE A 287 15.20 2.57 23.57
C ILE A 287 15.18 3.43 22.31
N ARG A 288 15.55 2.87 21.17
CA ARG A 288 15.63 3.58 19.88
C ARG A 288 14.30 4.19 19.47
N LEU A 289 13.20 3.49 19.75
CA LEU A 289 11.86 3.95 19.46
C LEU A 289 11.23 4.75 20.62
N GLY A 290 11.98 5.12 21.66
CA GLY A 290 11.52 5.96 22.75
C GLY A 290 10.44 5.30 23.64
N PHE A 291 10.45 3.97 23.80
CA PHE A 291 9.59 3.33 24.80
C PHE A 291 10.15 3.51 26.20
N PRO A 292 9.30 3.78 27.21
CA PRO A 292 9.74 3.96 28.60
C PRO A 292 10.52 2.76 29.13
N ASN A 293 10.14 1.56 28.72
CA ASN A 293 10.83 0.30 29.04
C ASN A 293 10.39 -0.82 28.07
N THR A 294 11.04 -1.97 28.20
CA THR A 294 10.76 -3.16 27.36
C THR A 294 9.37 -3.76 27.58
N SER A 295 8.76 -3.55 28.77
CA SER A 295 7.41 -4.05 29.05
C SER A 295 6.35 -3.29 28.24
N PHE A 296 6.47 -1.97 28.17
CA PHE A 296 5.60 -1.16 27.30
C PHE A 296 5.80 -1.47 25.82
N PHE A 297 7.05 -1.66 25.40
CA PHE A 297 7.38 -2.13 24.03
C PHE A 297 6.74 -3.47 23.73
N GLY A 298 6.88 -4.45 24.64
CA GLY A 298 6.30 -5.78 24.49
C GLY A 298 4.77 -5.75 24.40
N LYS A 299 4.13 -4.95 25.28
CA LYS A 299 2.67 -4.78 25.26
C LYS A 299 2.18 -4.17 23.95
N PHE A 300 2.81 -3.07 23.51
CA PHE A 300 2.49 -2.41 22.25
C PHE A 300 2.66 -3.36 21.07
N THR A 301 3.80 -4.06 21.01
CA THR A 301 4.07 -5.02 19.93
C THR A 301 3.03 -6.13 19.89
N LYS A 302 2.67 -6.71 21.03
CA LYS A 302 1.64 -7.75 21.11
C LYS A 302 0.26 -7.24 20.70
N GLU A 303 -0.08 -6.01 21.07
CA GLU A 303 -1.36 -5.38 20.70
C GLU A 303 -1.45 -5.13 19.19
N HIS A 304 -0.35 -4.68 18.55
CA HIS A 304 -0.38 -4.23 17.16
C HIS A 304 0.17 -5.25 16.14
N LEU A 305 1.03 -6.19 16.56
CA LEU A 305 1.56 -7.26 15.70
C LEU A 305 1.04 -8.67 16.09
N GLY A 306 0.18 -8.77 17.10
CA GLY A 306 -0.49 -10.01 17.48
C GLY A 306 0.35 -10.97 18.34
N CYS A 307 1.68 -10.78 18.47
CA CYS A 307 2.55 -11.63 19.25
C CYS A 307 3.70 -10.82 19.89
N SER A 308 4.47 -11.47 20.77
CA SER A 308 5.60 -10.80 21.43
C SER A 308 6.72 -10.46 20.42
N PRO A 309 7.58 -9.46 20.72
CA PRO A 309 8.68 -9.08 19.84
C PRO A 309 9.60 -10.26 19.47
N MET A 310 9.91 -11.12 20.43
CA MET A 310 10.75 -12.30 20.21
C MET A 310 10.08 -13.33 19.30
N GLN A 311 8.79 -13.59 19.50
CA GLN A 311 8.01 -14.46 18.62
C GLN A 311 7.95 -13.90 17.22
N TYR A 312 7.70 -12.59 17.07
CA TYR A 312 7.65 -11.94 15.75
C TYR A 312 8.98 -12.10 15.01
N ARG A 313 10.11 -11.88 15.69
CA ARG A 313 11.45 -12.09 15.14
C ARG A 313 11.72 -13.53 14.73
N SER A 314 11.32 -14.51 15.54
CA SER A 314 11.52 -15.93 15.22
C SER A 314 10.72 -16.37 14.01
N TYR A 315 9.49 -15.90 13.84
CA TYR A 315 8.68 -16.19 12.65
C TYR A 315 9.32 -15.64 11.37
N GLY A 316 9.90 -14.44 11.40
CA GLY A 316 10.62 -13.88 10.26
C GLY A 316 11.86 -14.70 9.88
N ARG A 317 12.64 -15.14 10.88
CA ARG A 317 13.84 -16.00 10.64
C ARG A 317 13.47 -17.39 10.15
N SER A 318 12.40 -17.99 10.63
CA SER A 318 11.95 -19.33 10.20
C SER A 318 11.53 -19.33 8.74
N ASN A 319 10.93 -18.27 8.24
CA ASN A 319 10.57 -18.14 6.82
C ASN A 319 11.82 -18.01 5.92
N VAL A 320 12.89 -17.38 6.39
CA VAL A 320 14.16 -17.25 5.65
C VAL A 320 14.89 -18.60 5.56
N ILE A 321 14.86 -19.44 6.61
CA ILE A 321 15.56 -20.74 6.65
C ILE A 321 14.86 -21.75 5.73
N HIS A 322 13.54 -21.72 5.57
CA HIS A 322 12.84 -22.62 4.65
C HIS A 322 13.05 -22.28 3.17
N THR A 323 13.45 -21.05 2.83
CA THR A 323 13.82 -20.66 1.45
C THR A 323 15.26 -21.08 1.11
N SER A 324 16.16 -21.16 2.10
CA SER A 324 17.57 -21.58 1.88
C SER A 324 17.80 -23.11 1.92
N ALA A 325 16.84 -23.90 2.41
CA ALA A 325 16.93 -25.36 2.47
C ALA A 325 16.32 -26.09 1.26
N ARG A 326 15.91 -25.38 0.23
CA ARG A 326 15.41 -25.91 -1.05
C ARG A 326 16.29 -25.51 -2.25
N ARG A 327 17.57 -25.37 -2.00
CA ARG A 327 18.59 -25.31 -3.07
C ARG A 327 19.30 -26.63 -3.17
#